data_9f0e8225cf2b7ad1b90f7ecd753ae9b8
#
_entry.id   9f0e8225cf2b7ad1b90f7ecd753ae9b8
#
_cell.length_a   1.000
_cell.length_b   1.000
_cell.length_c   1.000
_cell.angle_alpha   90.00
_cell.angle_beta   90.00
_cell.angle_gamma   90.00
#
_symmetry.space_group_name_H-M   'P 1'
#
loop_
_entity.id
_entity.type
_entity.pdbx_description
1 polymer ?
#
loop_
_entity_poly.entity_id
_entity_poly.type
_entity_poly.pdbx_seq_one_letter_code
_entity_poly.pdbx_strand_id
1 'polypeptide(L)'
;MWIILVAKVSARKHRGLIEETLPSIIMWHRKVCVSVCTLNQWALDFTGNLRRIIKSIELAHSQGAKIRVGPELEIPGYGCQDHFHEMDTEYHSWEVLATLLQSSKKFKEMLIATGMPVRFNTELYNCMIAIQNGEVLLIRPKMKFCDDDVYRESRYFVRWQRPKEVTDFHLPFINKTVPFGDAVLRMADGVMIGFEMCEELWTSRSPHVDLALHGVDIICNGSASHHVLGKSAHRINHLVLASTAKVGGIYLYSNLRGCDGDRVYYDGMSSIAQNGKLFAQIPQFDLDEVSCASALIDLQENYSFRSKIYSTMSDAAVTKKYPEVDVPNGILEADEMRPTSNAIEPVILSKEEELLNGPPAYLWNYLRRSGMQGFFLPLSGGADSASVAVMVRSMCEKVYAAYSDACKDPNHDRAEFKLAGEEINVNSADELCKKVFFTCYMQSKNSSEQTRTFAQELAKQISSNHLRTEIDETVEAFVAMASSTFGINFSGSPPWEDPRLSLGMQNVQARIRMVTAYLFAQLALYFNKRPGSLLVLGSSNVDESLVGYVTKYDCSAADLNPIGSMMKSDLKAMLRYARDTMGLTALSQYILFIDFCVFCL
;
A
#
# COMPACT_ATOMS: atom_id res chain seq x y z
N MET A 1 -49.12 19.43 -4.08
CA MET A 1 -49.61 18.68 -2.94
C MET A 1 -50.71 17.65 -3.29
N TRP A 2 -51.71 17.99 -4.13
CA TRP A 2 -52.76 17.08 -4.58
C TRP A 2 -52.30 15.95 -5.51
N ILE A 3 -51.38 16.17 -6.42
CA ILE A 3 -50.84 15.19 -7.38
C ILE A 3 -50.02 14.08 -6.64
N ILE A 4 -49.30 14.43 -5.57
CA ILE A 4 -48.54 13.48 -4.76
C ILE A 4 -49.45 12.60 -3.89
N LEU A 5 -50.58 13.13 -3.46
CA LEU A 5 -51.55 12.39 -2.65
C LEU A 5 -52.32 11.36 -3.49
N VAL A 6 -52.68 11.70 -4.74
CA VAL A 6 -53.39 10.79 -5.67
C VAL A 6 -52.45 9.66 -6.13
N ALA A 7 -51.16 9.95 -6.36
CA ALA A 7 -50.19 8.90 -6.68
C ALA A 7 -49.93 7.92 -5.51
N LYS A 8 -49.91 8.42 -4.25
CA LYS A 8 -49.78 7.55 -3.05
C LYS A 8 -51.00 6.69 -2.79
N VAL A 9 -52.21 7.19 -3.09
CA VAL A 9 -53.46 6.42 -2.91
C VAL A 9 -53.63 5.38 -4.02
N SER A 10 -53.26 5.71 -5.27
CA SER A 10 -53.24 4.76 -6.38
C SER A 10 -52.22 3.64 -6.18
N ALA A 11 -51.02 3.98 -5.72
CA ALA A 11 -49.97 3.01 -5.43
C ALA A 11 -50.37 2.04 -4.28
N ARG A 12 -51.08 2.52 -3.23
CA ARG A 12 -51.60 1.64 -2.17
C ARG A 12 -52.71 0.72 -2.64
N LYS A 13 -53.60 1.15 -3.54
CA LYS A 13 -54.68 0.29 -4.06
C LYS A 13 -54.12 -0.78 -5.03
N HIS A 14 -53.09 -0.50 -5.77
CA HIS A 14 -52.42 -1.50 -6.63
C HIS A 14 -51.54 -2.49 -5.82
N ARG A 15 -50.95 -2.08 -4.70
CA ARG A 15 -50.19 -2.96 -3.83
C ARG A 15 -51.05 -4.12 -3.26
N GLY A 16 -52.23 -3.84 -2.75
CA GLY A 16 -53.12 -4.88 -2.22
C GLY A 16 -53.61 -5.91 -3.24
N LEU A 17 -53.68 -5.57 -4.54
CA LEU A 17 -54.09 -6.48 -5.60
C LEU A 17 -52.95 -7.33 -6.16
N ILE A 18 -51.71 -6.89 -5.96
CA ILE A 18 -50.49 -7.59 -6.43
C ILE A 18 -49.99 -8.57 -5.35
N GLU A 19 -50.20 -8.28 -4.06
CA GLU A 19 -49.80 -9.16 -2.95
C GLU A 19 -50.60 -10.49 -2.88
N GLU A 20 -51.81 -10.57 -3.46
CA GLU A 20 -52.60 -11.80 -3.48
C GLU A 20 -52.31 -12.75 -4.66
N THR A 21 -51.54 -12.34 -5.67
CA THR A 21 -51.40 -13.11 -6.93
C THR A 21 -50.02 -13.37 -7.46
N LEU A 22 -48.94 -12.79 -6.86
CA LEU A 22 -47.57 -13.05 -7.25
C LEU A 22 -46.81 -13.67 -6.08
N PRO A 23 -46.03 -14.75 -6.30
CA PRO A 23 -45.10 -15.21 -5.28
C PRO A 23 -44.16 -14.07 -4.95
N SER A 24 -43.75 -13.96 -3.70
CA SER A 24 -42.93 -12.91 -3.04
C SER A 24 -41.55 -12.60 -3.66
N ILE A 25 -41.44 -12.49 -4.98
CA ILE A 25 -40.19 -12.43 -5.72
C ILE A 25 -39.85 -11.02 -6.26
N ILE A 26 -40.78 -10.06 -6.20
CA ILE A 26 -40.43 -8.69 -6.61
C ILE A 26 -39.93 -7.91 -5.40
N MET A 27 -38.65 -8.01 -5.11
CA MET A 27 -38.01 -7.11 -4.16
C MET A 27 -37.94 -5.70 -4.81
N TRP A 28 -38.79 -4.80 -4.29
CA TRP A 28 -38.85 -3.40 -4.72
C TRP A 28 -37.61 -2.59 -4.28
N HIS A 29 -36.84 -3.11 -3.31
CA HIS A 29 -35.64 -2.50 -2.79
C HIS A 29 -34.44 -3.41 -3.10
N ARG A 30 -33.52 -2.91 -3.90
CA ARG A 30 -32.32 -3.63 -4.33
C ARG A 30 -31.09 -3.03 -3.67
N LYS A 31 -30.92 -3.31 -2.37
CA LYS A 31 -29.76 -2.86 -1.61
C LYS A 31 -28.76 -3.99 -1.43
N VAL A 32 -27.48 -3.66 -1.43
CA VAL A 32 -26.40 -4.61 -1.16
C VAL A 32 -25.36 -3.97 -0.25
N CYS A 33 -24.93 -4.68 0.78
CA CYS A 33 -23.79 -4.28 1.60
C CYS A 33 -22.53 -4.89 0.99
N VAL A 34 -21.59 -4.04 0.61
CA VAL A 34 -20.33 -4.42 -0.04
C VAL A 34 -19.13 -3.99 0.80
N SER A 35 -18.02 -4.73 0.73
CA SER A 35 -16.80 -4.44 1.48
C SER A 35 -15.56 -4.55 0.61
N VAL A 36 -14.64 -3.61 0.81
CA VAL A 36 -13.28 -3.65 0.29
C VAL A 36 -12.29 -3.80 1.44
N CYS A 37 -11.20 -4.51 1.20
CA CYS A 37 -10.20 -4.79 2.23
C CYS A 37 -8.82 -4.28 1.81
N THR A 38 -8.08 -3.75 2.77
CA THR A 38 -6.65 -3.45 2.65
C THR A 38 -5.89 -4.38 3.57
N LEU A 39 -4.95 -5.15 3.02
CA LEU A 39 -4.18 -6.15 3.74
C LEU A 39 -2.68 -5.89 3.63
N ASN A 40 -1.96 -6.10 4.74
CA ASN A 40 -0.50 -6.06 4.78
C ASN A 40 0.06 -7.48 4.54
N GLN A 41 -0.09 -7.96 3.29
CA GLN A 41 0.37 -9.30 2.91
C GLN A 41 1.89 -9.36 2.78
N TRP A 42 2.45 -10.54 3.03
CA TRP A 42 3.89 -10.79 2.93
C TRP A 42 4.14 -11.90 1.91
N ALA A 43 5.07 -11.67 0.99
CA ALA A 43 5.42 -12.66 0.00
C ALA A 43 5.85 -13.98 0.66
N LEU A 44 5.26 -15.08 0.20
CA LEU A 44 5.49 -16.44 0.67
C LEU A 44 5.07 -16.72 2.13
N ASP A 45 4.47 -15.77 2.84
CA ASP A 45 3.89 -16.01 4.18
C ASP A 45 2.48 -16.58 4.08
N PHE A 46 2.32 -17.76 3.50
CA PHE A 46 1.02 -18.39 3.23
C PHE A 46 0.14 -18.49 4.47
N THR A 47 0.73 -18.86 5.61
CA THR A 47 -0.01 -18.98 6.89
C THR A 47 -0.48 -17.62 7.42
N GLY A 48 0.41 -16.62 7.42
CA GLY A 48 0.07 -15.28 7.87
C GLY A 48 -0.91 -14.59 6.92
N ASN A 49 -0.73 -14.76 5.61
CA ASN A 49 -1.63 -14.24 4.59
C ASN A 49 -3.04 -14.83 4.74
N LEU A 50 -3.14 -16.15 4.91
CA LEU A 50 -4.42 -16.84 5.17
C LEU A 50 -5.12 -16.27 6.40
N ARG A 51 -4.39 -16.08 7.51
CA ARG A 51 -4.95 -15.51 8.75
C ARG A 51 -5.50 -14.10 8.52
N ARG A 52 -4.78 -13.24 7.80
CA ARG A 52 -5.22 -11.89 7.46
C ARG A 52 -6.44 -11.89 6.53
N ILE A 53 -6.47 -12.79 5.54
CA ILE A 53 -7.64 -12.97 4.67
C ILE A 53 -8.87 -13.39 5.48
N ILE A 54 -8.76 -14.41 6.34
CA ILE A 54 -9.87 -14.87 7.17
C ILE A 54 -10.35 -13.74 8.09
N LYS A 55 -9.44 -13.02 8.76
CA LYS A 55 -9.81 -11.86 9.61
C LYS A 55 -10.56 -10.80 8.82
N SER A 56 -10.17 -10.53 7.57
CA SER A 56 -10.87 -9.57 6.72
C SER A 56 -12.29 -10.04 6.31
N ILE A 57 -12.48 -11.33 6.11
CA ILE A 57 -13.80 -11.93 5.83
C ILE A 57 -14.69 -11.80 7.06
N GLU A 58 -14.17 -12.10 8.23
CA GLU A 58 -14.90 -11.97 9.51
C GLU A 58 -15.29 -10.52 9.80
N LEU A 59 -14.37 -9.56 9.58
CA LEU A 59 -14.65 -8.13 9.73
C LEU A 59 -15.71 -7.65 8.74
N ALA A 60 -15.59 -7.98 7.47
CA ALA A 60 -16.57 -7.63 6.44
C ALA A 60 -17.96 -8.23 6.77
N HIS A 61 -18.00 -9.49 7.21
CA HIS A 61 -19.23 -10.15 7.62
C HIS A 61 -19.88 -9.48 8.85
N SER A 62 -19.09 -9.11 9.85
CA SER A 62 -19.58 -8.41 11.04
C SER A 62 -20.20 -7.05 10.73
N GLN A 63 -19.76 -6.41 9.63
CA GLN A 63 -20.32 -5.17 9.10
C GLN A 63 -21.57 -5.41 8.21
N GLY A 64 -21.93 -6.67 8.01
CA GLY A 64 -23.10 -7.08 7.22
C GLY A 64 -22.84 -7.17 5.72
N ALA A 65 -21.58 -7.20 5.29
CA ALA A 65 -21.23 -7.28 3.87
C ALA A 65 -21.65 -8.61 3.24
N LYS A 66 -22.16 -8.55 2.01
CA LYS A 66 -22.48 -9.69 1.16
C LYS A 66 -21.41 -9.93 0.08
N ILE A 67 -20.49 -8.97 -0.12
CA ILE A 67 -19.34 -9.07 -0.99
C ILE A 67 -18.12 -8.61 -0.22
N ARG A 68 -17.04 -9.40 -0.27
CA ARG A 68 -15.71 -9.01 0.20
C ARG A 68 -14.72 -9.10 -0.96
N VAL A 69 -14.07 -7.99 -1.29
CA VAL A 69 -13.01 -7.93 -2.31
C VAL A 69 -11.67 -7.79 -1.62
N GLY A 70 -10.74 -8.69 -1.96
CA GLY A 70 -9.35 -8.65 -1.52
C GLY A 70 -8.41 -8.05 -2.57
N PRO A 71 -7.18 -7.70 -2.14
CA PRO A 71 -6.13 -7.25 -3.04
C PRO A 71 -5.68 -8.31 -4.06
N GLU A 72 -4.93 -7.87 -5.06
CA GLU A 72 -4.31 -8.73 -6.07
C GLU A 72 -3.26 -9.65 -5.43
N LEU A 73 -3.25 -10.94 -5.85
CA LEU A 73 -2.32 -11.97 -5.39
C LEU A 73 -2.21 -12.06 -3.83
N GLU A 74 -3.30 -11.79 -3.13
CA GLU A 74 -3.29 -11.72 -1.67
C GLU A 74 -2.94 -13.06 -0.99
N ILE A 75 -3.07 -14.19 -1.68
CA ILE A 75 -2.73 -15.50 -1.12
C ILE A 75 -1.22 -15.67 -0.98
N PRO A 76 -0.40 -15.63 -2.05
CA PRO A 76 1.05 -15.76 -1.91
C PRO A 76 1.75 -14.45 -1.50
N GLY A 77 1.10 -13.29 -1.68
CA GLY A 77 1.70 -11.96 -1.74
C GLY A 77 2.13 -11.60 -3.16
N TYR A 78 2.11 -10.31 -3.50
CA TYR A 78 2.45 -9.85 -4.85
C TYR A 78 3.96 -9.92 -5.13
N GLY A 79 4.80 -9.67 -4.13
CA GLY A 79 6.25 -9.54 -4.24
C GLY A 79 7.03 -10.85 -4.24
N CYS A 80 6.44 -11.98 -4.65
CA CYS A 80 7.12 -13.29 -4.70
C CYS A 80 8.24 -13.37 -5.75
N GLN A 81 8.31 -12.46 -6.72
CA GLN A 81 9.35 -12.40 -7.74
C GLN A 81 9.54 -13.75 -8.47
N ASP A 82 10.77 -14.21 -8.66
CA ASP A 82 11.10 -15.45 -9.38
C ASP A 82 10.55 -16.72 -8.68
N HIS A 83 10.09 -16.63 -7.42
CA HIS A 83 9.41 -17.73 -6.75
C HIS A 83 8.05 -18.10 -7.40
N PHE A 84 7.47 -17.24 -8.24
CA PHE A 84 6.33 -17.63 -9.07
C PHE A 84 6.66 -18.76 -10.07
N HIS A 85 7.94 -18.99 -10.40
CA HIS A 85 8.37 -20.11 -11.23
C HIS A 85 8.48 -21.42 -10.47
N GLU A 86 8.42 -21.40 -9.14
CA GLU A 86 8.52 -22.57 -8.29
C GLU A 86 7.14 -23.20 -8.07
N MET A 87 7.08 -24.53 -8.18
CA MET A 87 5.82 -25.25 -8.00
C MET A 87 5.28 -25.16 -6.57
N ASP A 88 6.16 -24.96 -5.58
CA ASP A 88 5.77 -24.81 -4.18
C ASP A 88 4.88 -23.57 -3.96
N THR A 89 5.15 -22.46 -4.66
CA THR A 89 4.31 -21.27 -4.59
C THR A 89 2.88 -21.56 -5.07
N GLU A 90 2.76 -22.35 -6.13
CA GLU A 90 1.45 -22.76 -6.67
C GLU A 90 0.75 -23.76 -5.74
N TYR A 91 1.45 -24.79 -5.24
CA TYR A 91 0.88 -25.78 -4.31
C TYR A 91 0.36 -25.13 -3.02
N HIS A 92 1.16 -24.33 -2.36
CA HIS A 92 0.74 -23.64 -1.14
C HIS A 92 -0.42 -22.65 -1.40
N SER A 93 -0.48 -22.03 -2.57
CA SER A 93 -1.63 -21.20 -2.94
C SER A 93 -2.92 -22.02 -3.02
N TRP A 94 -2.87 -23.23 -3.58
CA TRP A 94 -4.01 -24.13 -3.62
C TRP A 94 -4.40 -24.66 -2.23
N GLU A 95 -3.45 -24.96 -1.33
CA GLU A 95 -3.72 -25.36 0.06
C GLU A 95 -4.45 -24.24 0.83
N VAL A 96 -3.99 -23.00 0.65
CA VAL A 96 -4.64 -21.82 1.23
C VAL A 96 -6.06 -21.68 0.69
N LEU A 97 -6.25 -21.77 -0.64
CA LEU A 97 -7.58 -21.69 -1.24
C LEU A 97 -8.51 -22.79 -0.72
N ALA A 98 -8.03 -24.03 -0.61
CA ALA A 98 -8.82 -25.14 -0.05
C ALA A 98 -9.29 -24.84 1.39
N THR A 99 -8.41 -24.23 2.21
CA THR A 99 -8.75 -23.82 3.57
C THR A 99 -9.76 -22.65 3.58
N LEU A 100 -9.63 -21.70 2.67
CA LEU A 100 -10.58 -20.59 2.49
C LEU A 100 -11.96 -21.11 2.06
N LEU A 101 -12.03 -22.09 1.17
CA LEU A 101 -13.29 -22.72 0.77
C LEU A 101 -14.00 -23.35 1.97
N GLN A 102 -13.29 -24.06 2.85
CA GLN A 102 -13.88 -24.61 4.08
C GLN A 102 -14.36 -23.49 5.02
N SER A 103 -13.57 -22.43 5.17
CA SER A 103 -13.91 -21.31 6.04
C SER A 103 -15.11 -20.52 5.51
N SER A 104 -15.25 -20.38 4.19
CA SER A 104 -16.34 -19.63 3.55
C SER A 104 -17.72 -20.25 3.78
N LYS A 105 -17.79 -21.54 4.13
CA LYS A 105 -19.06 -22.21 4.49
C LYS A 105 -19.72 -21.61 5.73
N LYS A 106 -18.97 -20.89 6.58
CA LYS A 106 -19.52 -20.14 7.72
C LYS A 106 -20.24 -18.87 7.27
N PHE A 107 -19.93 -18.37 6.08
CA PHE A 107 -20.39 -17.10 5.51
C PHE A 107 -21.15 -17.35 4.19
N LYS A 108 -22.15 -18.23 4.22
CA LYS A 108 -22.81 -18.85 3.06
C LYS A 108 -23.27 -17.87 1.98
N GLU A 109 -23.76 -16.70 2.40
CA GLU A 109 -24.30 -15.69 1.47
C GLU A 109 -23.24 -14.68 0.99
N MET A 110 -22.01 -14.75 1.53
CA MET A 110 -20.95 -13.82 1.16
C MET A 110 -20.20 -14.32 -0.07
N LEU A 111 -20.14 -13.48 -1.12
CA LEU A 111 -19.21 -13.64 -2.21
C LEU A 111 -17.84 -13.10 -1.77
N ILE A 112 -16.81 -13.90 -1.94
CA ILE A 112 -15.42 -13.56 -1.60
C ILE A 112 -14.61 -13.58 -2.89
N ALA A 113 -13.97 -12.46 -3.21
CA ALA A 113 -13.01 -12.35 -4.30
C ALA A 113 -11.60 -12.32 -3.70
N THR A 114 -10.74 -13.25 -4.13
CA THR A 114 -9.35 -13.43 -3.64
C THR A 114 -8.40 -13.65 -4.82
N GLY A 115 -7.11 -13.29 -4.69
CA GLY A 115 -6.12 -13.36 -5.76
C GLY A 115 -5.05 -14.42 -5.54
N MET A 116 -4.74 -15.22 -6.58
CA MET A 116 -3.63 -16.19 -6.57
C MET A 116 -3.13 -16.53 -7.99
N PRO A 117 -1.91 -17.08 -8.13
CA PRO A 117 -1.46 -17.65 -9.38
C PRO A 117 -2.22 -18.96 -9.70
N VAL A 118 -2.58 -19.16 -10.97
CA VAL A 118 -3.23 -20.40 -11.45
C VAL A 118 -2.60 -20.85 -12.75
N ARG A 119 -2.16 -22.10 -12.80
CA ARG A 119 -1.63 -22.72 -14.00
C ARG A 119 -2.77 -23.37 -14.80
N PHE A 120 -2.92 -22.92 -16.05
CA PHE A 120 -3.81 -23.55 -17.02
C PHE A 120 -2.95 -24.14 -18.14
N ASN A 121 -2.93 -25.46 -18.28
CA ASN A 121 -1.98 -26.22 -19.09
C ASN A 121 -0.51 -25.91 -18.70
N THR A 122 0.23 -25.22 -19.56
CA THR A 122 1.62 -24.82 -19.32
C THR A 122 1.76 -23.35 -18.92
N GLU A 123 0.71 -22.55 -19.09
CA GLU A 123 0.71 -21.12 -18.83
C GLU A 123 0.33 -20.81 -17.39
N LEU A 124 1.09 -19.95 -16.74
CA LEU A 124 0.77 -19.42 -15.41
C LEU A 124 0.07 -18.06 -15.55
N TYR A 125 -1.08 -17.94 -14.89
CA TYR A 125 -1.90 -16.72 -14.91
C TYR A 125 -2.00 -16.10 -13.51
N ASN A 126 -1.99 -14.78 -13.45
CA ASN A 126 -2.42 -14.02 -12.27
C ASN A 126 -3.96 -13.96 -12.31
N CYS A 127 -4.62 -14.52 -11.28
CA CYS A 127 -6.07 -14.72 -11.32
C CYS A 127 -6.77 -14.14 -10.09
N MET A 128 -7.98 -13.61 -10.32
CA MET A 128 -9.00 -13.39 -9.30
C MET A 128 -9.90 -14.62 -9.22
N ILE A 129 -10.10 -15.13 -8.01
CA ILE A 129 -10.96 -16.29 -7.75
C ILE A 129 -12.22 -15.81 -7.01
N ALA A 130 -13.37 -16.05 -7.58
CA ALA A 130 -14.65 -15.80 -6.93
C ALA A 130 -15.13 -17.07 -6.20
N ILE A 131 -15.36 -16.99 -4.91
CA ILE A 131 -15.84 -18.11 -4.10
C ILE A 131 -17.07 -17.74 -3.29
N GLN A 132 -17.97 -18.69 -3.10
CA GLN A 132 -19.13 -18.56 -2.21
C GLN A 132 -19.50 -19.94 -1.65
N ASN A 133 -19.84 -20.00 -0.37
CA ASN A 133 -20.35 -21.21 0.29
C ASN A 133 -19.51 -22.48 0.08
N GLY A 134 -18.20 -22.36 0.07
CA GLY A 134 -17.26 -23.46 -0.12
C GLY A 134 -17.02 -23.87 -1.58
N GLU A 135 -17.49 -23.10 -2.54
CA GLU A 135 -17.35 -23.38 -3.95
C GLU A 135 -16.60 -22.28 -4.70
N VAL A 136 -15.76 -22.69 -5.66
CA VAL A 136 -15.20 -21.79 -6.66
C VAL A 136 -16.25 -21.59 -7.74
N LEU A 137 -16.61 -20.34 -8.02
CA LEU A 137 -17.62 -19.95 -9.00
C LEU A 137 -16.98 -19.58 -10.35
N LEU A 138 -15.86 -18.86 -10.32
CA LEU A 138 -15.15 -18.36 -11.48
C LEU A 138 -13.68 -18.16 -11.15
N ILE A 139 -12.79 -18.53 -12.05
CA ILE A 139 -11.38 -18.15 -12.07
C ILE A 139 -11.18 -17.15 -13.19
N ARG A 140 -10.91 -15.88 -12.87
CA ARG A 140 -10.77 -14.80 -13.85
C ARG A 140 -9.29 -14.40 -13.98
N PRO A 141 -8.59 -14.78 -15.07
CA PRO A 141 -7.21 -14.41 -15.32
C PRO A 141 -7.07 -12.96 -15.78
N LYS A 142 -5.97 -12.31 -15.40
CA LYS A 142 -5.63 -10.93 -15.76
C LYS A 142 -5.39 -10.77 -17.26
N MET A 143 -5.92 -9.70 -17.85
CA MET A 143 -5.83 -9.42 -19.30
C MET A 143 -4.83 -8.32 -19.65
N LYS A 144 -4.47 -7.46 -18.70
CA LYS A 144 -3.51 -6.37 -18.90
C LYS A 144 -2.48 -6.37 -17.77
N PHE A 145 -1.20 -6.33 -18.13
CA PHE A 145 -0.09 -6.36 -17.16
C PHE A 145 0.50 -4.98 -16.95
N CYS A 146 0.96 -4.76 -15.74
CA CYS A 146 1.84 -3.67 -15.40
C CYS A 146 3.28 -4.14 -15.60
N ASP A 147 3.94 -3.61 -16.63
CA ASP A 147 5.36 -3.85 -16.92
C ASP A 147 6.16 -2.55 -16.87
N ASP A 148 5.53 -1.49 -16.40
CA ASP A 148 6.11 -0.16 -16.27
C ASP A 148 6.74 0.04 -14.89
N ASP A 149 7.68 0.98 -14.77
CA ASP A 149 8.36 1.36 -13.56
C ASP A 149 9.04 0.16 -12.87
N VAL A 150 8.58 -0.24 -11.68
CA VAL A 150 9.14 -1.35 -10.89
C VAL A 150 8.50 -2.69 -11.19
N TYR A 151 7.36 -2.72 -11.87
CA TYR A 151 6.62 -3.94 -12.18
C TYR A 151 7.22 -4.71 -13.35
N ARG A 152 7.09 -6.05 -13.30
CA ARG A 152 7.58 -6.99 -14.32
C ARG A 152 6.67 -8.22 -14.39
N GLU A 153 5.35 -8.01 -14.54
CA GLU A 153 4.37 -9.12 -14.51
C GLU A 153 4.56 -10.11 -15.67
N SER A 154 4.94 -9.60 -16.85
CA SER A 154 5.22 -10.45 -18.03
C SER A 154 6.41 -11.39 -17.85
N ARG A 155 7.26 -11.18 -16.81
CA ARG A 155 8.33 -12.12 -16.45
C ARG A 155 7.77 -13.42 -15.87
N TYR A 156 6.62 -13.37 -15.21
CA TYR A 156 6.08 -14.48 -14.42
C TYR A 156 4.82 -15.06 -15.02
N PHE A 157 3.97 -14.24 -15.61
CA PHE A 157 2.61 -14.59 -16.01
C PHE A 157 2.34 -14.37 -17.49
N VAL A 158 1.31 -15.08 -17.98
CA VAL A 158 0.74 -14.88 -19.32
C VAL A 158 -0.58 -14.12 -19.20
N ARG A 159 -0.81 -13.16 -20.10
CA ARG A 159 -2.09 -12.44 -20.19
C ARG A 159 -3.16 -13.33 -20.80
N TRP A 160 -4.39 -13.27 -20.28
CA TRP A 160 -5.53 -13.83 -20.96
C TRP A 160 -5.85 -13.05 -22.24
N GLN A 161 -5.81 -13.72 -23.37
CA GLN A 161 -5.95 -13.09 -24.69
C GLN A 161 -7.29 -13.37 -25.38
N ARG A 162 -8.22 -14.00 -24.67
CA ARG A 162 -9.55 -14.34 -25.16
C ARG A 162 -10.64 -13.56 -24.40
N PRO A 163 -10.81 -12.24 -24.66
CA PRO A 163 -11.78 -11.43 -23.95
C PRO A 163 -13.21 -11.91 -24.23
N LYS A 164 -14.03 -11.92 -23.18
CA LYS A 164 -15.41 -12.40 -23.20
C LYS A 164 -15.52 -13.86 -23.64
N GLU A 165 -14.59 -14.68 -23.19
CA GLU A 165 -14.59 -16.13 -23.40
C GLU A 165 -14.19 -16.87 -22.13
N VAL A 166 -14.77 -18.04 -21.93
CA VAL A 166 -14.46 -18.98 -20.85
C VAL A 166 -14.15 -20.36 -21.39
N THR A 167 -13.43 -21.12 -20.59
CA THR A 167 -13.13 -22.53 -20.82
C THR A 167 -13.26 -23.28 -19.49
N ASP A 168 -13.34 -24.58 -19.57
CA ASP A 168 -13.41 -25.44 -18.40
C ASP A 168 -12.04 -25.61 -17.74
N PHE A 169 -11.99 -25.47 -16.41
CA PHE A 169 -10.81 -25.72 -15.58
C PHE A 169 -11.11 -26.77 -14.53
N HIS A 170 -10.29 -27.82 -14.48
CA HIS A 170 -10.42 -28.88 -13.49
C HIS A 170 -9.61 -28.51 -12.23
N LEU A 171 -10.32 -28.38 -11.10
CA LEU A 171 -9.67 -28.02 -9.82
C LEU A 171 -8.74 -29.13 -9.33
N PRO A 172 -7.46 -28.83 -8.95
CA PRO A 172 -6.46 -29.87 -8.70
C PRO A 172 -6.71 -30.70 -7.42
N PHE A 173 -7.51 -30.20 -6.47
CA PHE A 173 -7.74 -30.83 -5.16
C PHE A 173 -9.14 -31.37 -4.94
N ILE A 174 -10.06 -31.15 -5.87
CA ILE A 174 -11.42 -31.72 -5.86
C ILE A 174 -11.83 -32.08 -7.29
N ASN A 175 -12.59 -33.14 -7.45
CA ASN A 175 -13.10 -33.56 -8.75
C ASN A 175 -14.27 -32.66 -9.18
N LYS A 176 -13.96 -31.39 -9.49
CA LYS A 176 -14.92 -30.39 -9.96
C LYS A 176 -14.31 -29.53 -11.06
N THR A 177 -15.10 -29.28 -12.09
CA THR A 177 -14.79 -28.34 -13.19
C THR A 177 -15.45 -27.00 -12.91
N VAL A 178 -14.73 -25.90 -13.14
CA VAL A 178 -15.20 -24.53 -12.95
C VAL A 178 -14.86 -23.68 -14.18
N PRO A 179 -15.61 -22.60 -14.44
CA PRO A 179 -15.30 -21.66 -15.51
C PRO A 179 -13.95 -20.96 -15.26
N PHE A 180 -13.11 -20.90 -16.29
CA PHE A 180 -11.86 -20.15 -16.33
C PHE A 180 -11.88 -19.18 -17.50
N GLY A 181 -11.73 -17.88 -17.28
CA GLY A 181 -11.72 -16.88 -18.34
C GLY A 181 -12.42 -15.58 -17.97
N ASP A 182 -12.82 -14.83 -18.99
CA ASP A 182 -13.42 -13.50 -18.87
C ASP A 182 -14.95 -13.60 -18.94
N ALA A 183 -15.59 -13.64 -17.77
CA ALA A 183 -17.03 -13.78 -17.57
C ALA A 183 -17.55 -12.90 -16.44
N VAL A 184 -18.87 -12.83 -16.32
CA VAL A 184 -19.57 -12.18 -15.21
C VAL A 184 -20.37 -13.20 -14.40
N LEU A 185 -20.57 -12.93 -13.10
CA LEU A 185 -21.49 -13.71 -12.26
C LEU A 185 -22.89 -13.12 -12.33
N ARG A 186 -23.89 -13.97 -12.49
CA ARG A 186 -25.31 -13.62 -12.32
C ARG A 186 -25.82 -14.29 -11.04
N MET A 187 -26.09 -13.49 -10.02
CA MET A 187 -26.63 -13.97 -8.76
C MET A 187 -28.12 -14.34 -8.90
N ALA A 188 -28.64 -15.23 -8.03
CA ALA A 188 -30.02 -15.69 -8.09
C ALA A 188 -31.07 -14.57 -7.98
N ASP A 189 -30.73 -13.45 -7.33
CA ASP A 189 -31.54 -12.24 -7.23
C ASP A 189 -31.35 -11.26 -8.40
N GLY A 190 -30.64 -11.68 -9.44
CA GLY A 190 -30.42 -10.94 -10.67
C GLY A 190 -29.36 -9.84 -10.58
N VAL A 191 -28.58 -9.76 -9.48
CA VAL A 191 -27.41 -8.86 -9.40
C VAL A 191 -26.28 -9.40 -10.27
N MET A 192 -25.66 -8.53 -11.05
CA MET A 192 -24.55 -8.91 -11.93
C MET A 192 -23.22 -8.35 -11.42
N ILE A 193 -22.21 -9.21 -11.33
CA ILE A 193 -20.89 -8.89 -10.79
C ILE A 193 -19.81 -9.18 -11.83
N GLY A 194 -18.94 -8.18 -12.08
CA GLY A 194 -17.80 -8.30 -12.97
C GLY A 194 -16.47 -8.07 -12.22
N PHE A 195 -15.37 -8.39 -12.90
CA PHE A 195 -14.04 -8.31 -12.31
C PHE A 195 -13.07 -7.54 -13.20
N GLU A 196 -12.27 -6.69 -12.55
CA GLU A 196 -11.07 -6.06 -13.08
C GLU A 196 -9.89 -6.36 -12.15
N MET A 197 -8.67 -6.21 -12.63
CA MET A 197 -7.48 -6.41 -11.81
C MET A 197 -6.47 -5.31 -12.06
N CYS A 198 -6.17 -4.53 -11.04
CA CYS A 198 -5.09 -3.55 -10.94
C CYS A 198 -4.88 -2.72 -12.23
N GLU A 199 -3.89 -3.08 -13.06
CA GLU A 199 -3.51 -2.40 -14.31
C GLU A 199 -4.66 -2.25 -15.31
N GLU A 200 -5.64 -3.14 -15.29
CA GLU A 200 -6.80 -3.06 -16.18
C GLU A 200 -7.61 -1.77 -15.98
N LEU A 201 -7.58 -1.19 -14.77
CA LEU A 201 -8.17 0.12 -14.47
C LEU A 201 -7.38 1.29 -15.10
N TRP A 202 -6.04 1.14 -15.22
CA TRP A 202 -5.15 2.20 -15.69
C TRP A 202 -5.09 2.32 -17.21
N THR A 203 -5.46 1.25 -17.92
CA THR A 203 -5.40 1.22 -19.38
C THR A 203 -6.46 2.10 -20.02
N SER A 204 -6.16 2.65 -21.20
CA SER A 204 -7.09 3.50 -21.95
C SER A 204 -8.39 2.79 -22.38
N ARG A 205 -8.40 1.47 -22.44
CA ARG A 205 -9.57 0.64 -22.72
C ARG A 205 -9.79 -0.34 -21.57
N SER A 206 -10.26 0.22 -20.46
CA SER A 206 -10.53 -0.55 -19.24
C SER A 206 -11.78 -1.43 -19.40
N PRO A 207 -11.76 -2.67 -18.88
CA PRO A 207 -12.90 -3.60 -18.95
C PRO A 207 -14.20 -3.08 -18.33
N HIS A 208 -14.12 -2.21 -17.31
CA HIS A 208 -15.32 -1.68 -16.62
C HIS A 208 -16.32 -1.00 -17.59
N VAL A 209 -15.86 -0.44 -18.70
CA VAL A 209 -16.75 0.15 -19.70
C VAL A 209 -17.63 -0.93 -20.32
N ASP A 210 -17.02 -1.99 -20.83
CA ASP A 210 -17.74 -3.10 -21.45
C ASP A 210 -18.59 -3.88 -20.43
N LEU A 211 -18.12 -4.03 -19.19
CA LEU A 211 -18.87 -4.62 -18.08
C LEU A 211 -20.13 -3.82 -17.78
N ALA A 212 -20.02 -2.50 -17.66
CA ALA A 212 -21.19 -1.64 -17.42
C ALA A 212 -22.18 -1.64 -18.60
N LEU A 213 -21.69 -1.66 -19.86
CA LEU A 213 -22.53 -1.81 -21.07
C LEU A 213 -23.19 -3.20 -21.18
N HIS A 214 -22.62 -4.22 -20.55
CA HIS A 214 -23.27 -5.52 -20.41
C HIS A 214 -24.44 -5.49 -19.41
N GLY A 215 -24.40 -4.59 -18.45
CA GLY A 215 -25.40 -4.43 -17.38
C GLY A 215 -24.89 -4.81 -15.99
N VAL A 216 -23.58 -5.03 -15.83
CA VAL A 216 -22.97 -5.35 -14.54
C VAL A 216 -23.27 -4.25 -13.52
N ASP A 217 -23.77 -4.64 -12.34
CA ASP A 217 -24.11 -3.74 -11.24
C ASP A 217 -22.88 -3.37 -10.40
N ILE A 218 -22.00 -4.35 -10.16
CA ILE A 218 -20.87 -4.25 -9.23
C ILE A 218 -19.60 -4.77 -9.93
N ILE A 219 -18.56 -3.97 -9.90
CA ILE A 219 -17.24 -4.31 -10.41
C ILE A 219 -16.26 -4.45 -9.25
N CYS A 220 -15.63 -5.62 -9.14
CA CYS A 220 -14.64 -5.95 -8.12
C CYS A 220 -13.24 -5.80 -8.70
N ASN A 221 -12.40 -4.96 -8.10
CA ASN A 221 -11.01 -4.77 -8.50
C ASN A 221 -10.06 -5.05 -7.32
N GLY A 222 -9.28 -6.12 -7.42
CA GLY A 222 -8.14 -6.38 -6.56
C GLY A 222 -6.87 -5.79 -7.16
N SER A 223 -6.15 -4.99 -6.38
CA SER A 223 -4.97 -4.24 -6.81
C SER A 223 -3.76 -4.47 -5.90
N ALA A 224 -2.58 -4.29 -6.50
CA ALA A 224 -1.29 -4.15 -5.84
C ALA A 224 -0.61 -2.86 -6.34
N SER A 225 -1.30 -1.73 -6.15
CA SER A 225 -0.85 -0.42 -6.62
C SER A 225 0.08 0.21 -5.59
N HIS A 226 1.37 0.35 -5.94
CA HIS A 226 2.41 0.90 -5.07
C HIS A 226 2.26 2.42 -4.90
N HIS A 227 2.87 2.92 -3.82
CA HIS A 227 2.93 4.34 -3.53
C HIS A 227 3.89 5.08 -4.49
N VAL A 228 3.38 6.16 -5.05
CA VAL A 228 4.14 7.22 -5.71
C VAL A 228 3.53 8.55 -5.25
N LEU A 229 4.36 9.54 -4.96
CA LEU A 229 3.91 10.84 -4.46
C LEU A 229 2.84 11.47 -5.38
N GLY A 230 1.68 11.79 -4.83
CA GLY A 230 0.54 12.36 -5.56
C GLY A 230 -0.30 11.38 -6.38
N LYS A 231 0.11 10.11 -6.51
CA LYS A 231 -0.62 9.08 -7.28
C LYS A 231 -2.00 8.78 -6.69
N SER A 232 -2.17 8.92 -5.38
CA SER A 232 -3.43 8.69 -4.68
C SER A 232 -4.56 9.57 -5.20
N ALA A 233 -4.29 10.86 -5.44
CA ALA A 233 -5.26 11.81 -6.00
C ALA A 233 -5.71 11.38 -7.41
N HIS A 234 -4.77 10.97 -8.27
CA HIS A 234 -5.09 10.47 -9.60
C HIS A 234 -5.93 9.20 -9.53
N ARG A 235 -5.54 8.23 -8.70
CA ARG A 235 -6.23 6.94 -8.52
C ARG A 235 -7.69 7.13 -8.08
N ILE A 236 -7.96 7.99 -7.11
CA ILE A 236 -9.33 8.20 -6.64
C ILE A 236 -10.13 9.05 -7.62
N ASN A 237 -9.66 10.24 -8.00
CA ASN A 237 -10.45 11.19 -8.75
C ASN A 237 -10.58 10.83 -10.24
N HIS A 238 -9.51 10.33 -10.86
CA HIS A 238 -9.47 10.12 -12.31
C HIS A 238 -9.65 8.66 -12.73
N LEU A 239 -9.55 7.70 -11.79
CA LEU A 239 -9.77 6.30 -12.10
C LEU A 239 -10.99 5.75 -11.38
N VAL A 240 -10.99 5.63 -10.05
CA VAL A 240 -12.08 4.98 -9.30
C VAL A 240 -13.40 5.75 -9.44
N LEU A 241 -13.43 7.05 -9.22
CA LEU A 241 -14.65 7.85 -9.38
C LEU A 241 -15.06 7.94 -10.85
N ALA A 242 -14.10 8.15 -11.76
CA ALA A 242 -14.37 8.29 -13.18
C ALA A 242 -14.90 6.98 -13.81
N SER A 243 -14.50 5.80 -13.32
CA SER A 243 -15.00 4.51 -13.81
C SER A 243 -16.52 4.38 -13.66
N THR A 244 -17.10 5.01 -12.63
CA THR A 244 -18.55 4.98 -12.38
C THR A 244 -19.26 6.25 -12.82
N ALA A 245 -18.57 7.39 -12.91
CA ALA A 245 -19.17 8.67 -13.29
C ALA A 245 -19.63 8.70 -14.74
N LYS A 246 -19.01 7.91 -15.63
CA LYS A 246 -19.35 7.88 -17.06
C LYS A 246 -20.40 6.82 -17.40
N VAL A 247 -20.28 5.62 -16.87
CA VAL A 247 -21.10 4.47 -17.27
C VAL A 247 -22.05 3.98 -16.17
N GLY A 248 -21.97 4.54 -14.99
CA GLY A 248 -22.74 4.15 -13.82
C GLY A 248 -22.37 2.75 -13.28
N GLY A 249 -22.78 2.46 -12.06
CA GLY A 249 -22.50 1.20 -11.38
C GLY A 249 -21.72 1.40 -10.10
N ILE A 250 -21.44 0.31 -9.39
CA ILE A 250 -20.63 0.26 -8.18
C ILE A 250 -19.24 -0.25 -8.53
N TYR A 251 -18.19 0.42 -8.03
CA TYR A 251 -16.80 0.02 -8.19
C TYR A 251 -16.16 -0.22 -6.83
N LEU A 252 -15.66 -1.43 -6.62
CA LEU A 252 -15.00 -1.87 -5.41
C LEU A 252 -13.51 -1.98 -5.69
N TYR A 253 -12.73 -1.02 -5.20
CA TYR A 253 -11.29 -0.97 -5.34
C TYR A 253 -10.61 -1.43 -4.06
N SER A 254 -9.90 -2.56 -4.09
CA SER A 254 -9.16 -3.14 -2.97
C SER A 254 -7.67 -3.13 -3.25
N ASN A 255 -6.84 -2.64 -2.32
CA ASN A 255 -5.40 -2.49 -2.51
C ASN A 255 -4.59 -3.11 -1.38
N LEU A 256 -3.37 -3.57 -1.68
CA LEU A 256 -2.38 -3.96 -0.69
C LEU A 256 -1.91 -2.77 0.15
N ARG A 257 -1.31 -3.09 1.30
CA ARG A 257 -0.62 -2.18 2.21
C ARG A 257 0.74 -2.74 2.60
N GLY A 258 1.68 -1.86 2.92
CA GLY A 258 2.97 -2.23 3.49
C GLY A 258 4.00 -2.71 2.46
N CYS A 259 5.08 -3.31 2.97
CA CYS A 259 6.13 -3.93 2.16
C CYS A 259 5.90 -5.43 2.13
N ASP A 260 5.70 -6.02 0.98
CA ASP A 260 5.40 -7.46 0.86
C ASP A 260 6.63 -8.35 0.63
N GLY A 261 7.82 -7.80 0.81
CA GLY A 261 9.09 -8.52 0.67
C GLY A 261 9.90 -8.12 -0.56
N ASP A 262 9.33 -7.30 -1.44
CA ASP A 262 10.04 -6.68 -2.56
C ASP A 262 10.44 -5.22 -2.22
N ARG A 263 10.91 -4.51 -3.21
CA ARG A 263 11.37 -3.10 -3.18
C ARG A 263 10.25 -2.07 -3.23
N VAL A 264 9.00 -2.46 -3.36
CA VAL A 264 7.85 -1.57 -3.44
C VAL A 264 7.15 -1.45 -2.09
N TYR A 265 6.48 -0.31 -1.90
CA TYR A 265 5.62 -0.06 -0.75
C TYR A 265 4.22 0.25 -1.25
N TYR A 266 3.23 -0.43 -0.70
CA TYR A 266 1.81 -0.25 -1.01
C TYR A 266 1.16 0.66 0.03
N ASP A 267 0.38 1.62 -0.44
CA ASP A 267 -0.18 2.69 0.41
C ASP A 267 -1.60 2.42 0.92
N GLY A 268 -2.23 1.30 0.53
CA GLY A 268 -3.61 1.00 0.87
C GLY A 268 -4.60 1.83 0.06
N MET A 269 -5.49 2.55 0.73
CA MET A 269 -6.50 3.45 0.14
C MET A 269 -7.56 2.71 -0.68
N SER A 270 -8.02 1.55 -0.19
CA SER A 270 -9.17 0.85 -0.78
C SER A 270 -10.43 1.70 -0.67
N SER A 271 -11.33 1.59 -1.64
CA SER A 271 -12.47 2.50 -1.74
C SER A 271 -13.68 1.90 -2.45
N ILE A 272 -14.86 2.43 -2.14
CA ILE A 272 -16.16 2.06 -2.72
C ILE A 272 -16.76 3.28 -3.38
N ALA A 273 -17.04 3.19 -4.68
CA ALA A 273 -17.65 4.26 -5.45
C ALA A 273 -18.93 3.81 -6.15
N GLN A 274 -19.90 4.72 -6.32
CA GLN A 274 -21.09 4.52 -7.15
C GLN A 274 -21.43 5.80 -7.88
N ASN A 275 -21.65 5.72 -9.20
CA ASN A 275 -22.14 6.81 -10.04
C ASN A 275 -21.35 8.12 -9.85
N GLY A 276 -20.02 8.04 -9.72
CA GLY A 276 -19.12 9.17 -9.54
C GLY A 276 -19.04 9.74 -8.11
N LYS A 277 -19.61 9.05 -7.12
CA LYS A 277 -19.54 9.42 -5.69
C LYS A 277 -18.81 8.36 -4.90
N LEU A 278 -18.07 8.79 -3.88
CA LEU A 278 -17.39 7.91 -2.93
C LEU A 278 -18.30 7.58 -1.75
N PHE A 279 -18.32 6.32 -1.31
CA PHE A 279 -19.14 5.86 -0.18
C PHE A 279 -18.32 5.30 0.98
N ALA A 280 -17.10 4.83 0.70
CA ALA A 280 -16.15 4.42 1.72
C ALA A 280 -14.72 4.57 1.20
N GLN A 281 -13.79 4.83 2.12
CA GLN A 281 -12.36 4.93 1.84
C GLN A 281 -11.58 4.46 3.07
N ILE A 282 -10.61 3.57 2.88
CA ILE A 282 -9.64 3.20 3.90
C ILE A 282 -8.50 4.22 3.86
N PRO A 283 -8.01 4.71 5.01
CA PRO A 283 -6.92 5.69 5.04
C PRO A 283 -5.64 5.19 4.36
N GLN A 284 -4.90 6.14 3.78
CA GLN A 284 -3.56 5.92 3.25
C GLN A 284 -2.55 5.77 4.41
N PHE A 285 -1.53 4.91 4.24
CA PHE A 285 -0.42 4.73 5.20
C PHE A 285 -0.81 4.32 6.62
N ASP A 286 -1.94 3.68 6.80
CA ASP A 286 -2.33 3.10 8.08
C ASP A 286 -1.42 1.92 8.44
N LEU A 287 -1.36 1.53 9.73
CA LEU A 287 -0.45 0.50 10.22
C LEU A 287 -1.12 -0.85 10.48
N ASP A 288 -2.45 -0.91 10.46
CA ASP A 288 -3.21 -2.13 10.69
C ASP A 288 -2.84 -3.24 9.69
N GLU A 289 -2.72 -4.46 10.16
CA GLU A 289 -2.50 -5.63 9.28
C GLU A 289 -3.70 -5.88 8.36
N VAL A 290 -4.91 -5.56 8.84
CA VAL A 290 -6.18 -5.80 8.15
C VAL A 290 -7.13 -4.64 8.40
N SER A 291 -7.54 -3.95 7.33
CA SER A 291 -8.59 -2.95 7.39
C SER A 291 -9.69 -3.29 6.39
N CYS A 292 -10.96 -3.11 6.78
CA CYS A 292 -12.13 -3.28 5.92
C CYS A 292 -13.03 -2.05 6.00
N ALA A 293 -13.55 -1.62 4.86
CA ALA A 293 -14.56 -0.59 4.78
C ALA A 293 -15.77 -1.11 4.01
N SER A 294 -16.96 -0.92 4.59
CA SER A 294 -18.22 -1.41 4.02
C SER A 294 -19.20 -0.28 3.79
N ALA A 295 -20.04 -0.44 2.76
CA ALA A 295 -21.14 0.47 2.48
C ALA A 295 -22.38 -0.30 2.05
N LEU A 296 -23.54 0.12 2.53
CA LEU A 296 -24.86 -0.36 2.06
C LEU A 296 -25.32 0.56 0.93
N ILE A 297 -25.43 0.03 -0.28
CA ILE A 297 -25.66 0.79 -1.52
C ILE A 297 -26.95 0.33 -2.18
N ASP A 298 -27.70 1.28 -2.77
CA ASP A 298 -28.91 1.00 -3.54
C ASP A 298 -28.57 0.81 -5.03
N LEU A 299 -28.81 -0.39 -5.54
CA LEU A 299 -28.61 -0.74 -6.95
C LEU A 299 -29.61 -0.06 -7.90
N GLN A 300 -30.75 0.41 -7.40
CA GLN A 300 -31.73 1.17 -8.20
C GLN A 300 -31.11 2.46 -8.76
N GLU A 301 -30.17 3.04 -8.02
CA GLU A 301 -29.45 4.25 -8.47
C GLU A 301 -28.62 3.99 -9.73
N ASN A 302 -28.12 2.76 -9.95
CA ASN A 302 -27.40 2.39 -11.18
C ASN A 302 -28.32 2.47 -12.40
N TYR A 303 -29.54 1.92 -12.28
CA TYR A 303 -30.54 1.95 -13.35
C TYR A 303 -31.01 3.39 -13.61
N SER A 304 -31.31 4.14 -12.55
CA SER A 304 -31.70 5.54 -12.64
C SER A 304 -30.63 6.40 -13.31
N PHE A 305 -29.35 6.14 -13.03
CA PHE A 305 -28.23 6.83 -13.63
C PHE A 305 -28.10 6.48 -15.13
N ARG A 306 -28.05 5.18 -15.48
CA ARG A 306 -27.85 4.71 -16.84
C ARG A 306 -29.01 5.07 -17.76
N SER A 307 -30.26 5.04 -17.28
CA SER A 307 -31.46 5.36 -18.09
C SER A 307 -31.52 6.81 -18.57
N LYS A 308 -30.76 7.73 -17.95
CA LYS A 308 -30.69 9.14 -18.36
C LYS A 308 -29.77 9.38 -19.56
N ILE A 309 -28.95 8.40 -19.94
CA ILE A 309 -27.89 8.57 -20.96
C ILE A 309 -28.21 7.68 -22.16
N TYR A 310 -28.84 8.29 -23.20
CA TYR A 310 -29.24 7.55 -24.39
C TYR A 310 -28.08 6.88 -25.12
N SER A 311 -26.92 7.53 -25.23
CA SER A 311 -25.73 6.97 -25.89
C SER A 311 -25.27 5.68 -25.21
N THR A 312 -25.30 5.62 -23.87
CA THR A 312 -24.95 4.42 -23.11
C THR A 312 -25.88 3.25 -23.44
N MET A 313 -27.18 3.51 -23.55
CA MET A 313 -28.15 2.46 -23.93
C MET A 313 -27.93 1.99 -25.38
N SER A 314 -27.64 2.92 -26.28
CA SER A 314 -27.34 2.62 -27.68
C SER A 314 -26.07 1.76 -27.81
N ASP A 315 -25.00 2.14 -27.13
CA ASP A 315 -23.74 1.39 -27.11
C ASP A 315 -23.92 0.01 -26.47
N ALA A 316 -24.70 -0.11 -25.41
CA ALA A 316 -25.03 -1.38 -24.77
C ALA A 316 -25.73 -2.37 -25.71
N ALA A 317 -26.57 -1.87 -26.64
CA ALA A 317 -27.30 -2.70 -27.59
C ALA A 317 -26.38 -3.39 -28.61
N VAL A 318 -25.24 -2.77 -28.95
CA VAL A 318 -24.29 -3.27 -29.96
C VAL A 318 -23.05 -3.92 -29.38
N THR A 319 -22.81 -3.76 -28.09
CA THR A 319 -21.62 -4.33 -27.42
C THR A 319 -21.75 -5.85 -27.28
N LYS A 320 -20.68 -6.60 -27.65
CA LYS A 320 -20.60 -8.06 -27.43
C LYS A 320 -20.80 -8.38 -25.95
N LYS A 321 -21.73 -9.25 -25.65
CA LYS A 321 -22.07 -9.65 -24.27
C LYS A 321 -21.00 -10.59 -23.68
N TYR A 322 -20.88 -10.58 -22.36
CA TYR A 322 -20.05 -11.52 -21.62
C TYR A 322 -20.75 -12.88 -21.49
N PRO A 323 -20.00 -13.97 -21.37
CA PRO A 323 -20.54 -15.21 -20.78
C PRO A 323 -21.00 -14.92 -19.34
N GLU A 324 -22.12 -15.51 -18.97
CA GLU A 324 -22.70 -15.36 -17.64
C GLU A 324 -22.60 -16.69 -16.90
N VAL A 325 -22.12 -16.65 -15.65
CA VAL A 325 -22.04 -17.79 -14.76
C VAL A 325 -23.17 -17.63 -13.72
N ASP A 326 -24.14 -18.50 -13.77
CA ASP A 326 -25.29 -18.47 -12.85
C ASP A 326 -24.86 -18.94 -11.46
N VAL A 327 -25.17 -18.13 -10.43
CA VAL A 327 -24.87 -18.38 -9.02
C VAL A 327 -26.17 -18.64 -8.26
N PRO A 328 -26.31 -19.78 -7.55
CA PRO A 328 -27.59 -20.18 -6.94
C PRO A 328 -28.03 -19.33 -5.74
N ASN A 329 -27.12 -18.52 -5.19
CA ASN A 329 -27.41 -17.67 -4.04
C ASN A 329 -27.53 -16.20 -4.46
N GLY A 330 -28.41 -15.45 -3.78
CA GLY A 330 -28.51 -13.99 -3.90
C GLY A 330 -27.63 -13.27 -2.87
N ILE A 331 -27.49 -11.96 -3.06
CA ILE A 331 -26.68 -11.10 -2.18
C ILE A 331 -27.42 -9.83 -1.73
N LEU A 332 -28.69 -9.66 -2.12
CA LEU A 332 -29.46 -8.48 -1.71
C LEU A 332 -29.73 -8.49 -0.20
N GLU A 333 -29.79 -7.29 0.36
CA GLU A 333 -30.13 -7.06 1.76
C GLU A 333 -31.61 -7.42 2.02
N ALA A 334 -31.85 -8.25 3.02
CA ALA A 334 -33.19 -8.68 3.39
C ALA A 334 -33.99 -7.59 4.15
N ASP A 335 -33.30 -6.74 4.92
CA ASP A 335 -33.90 -5.61 5.61
C ASP A 335 -34.10 -4.41 4.70
N GLU A 336 -35.30 -4.29 4.16
CA GLU A 336 -35.66 -3.17 3.29
C GLU A 336 -35.58 -1.80 3.99
N MET A 337 -35.69 -1.75 5.30
CA MET A 337 -35.70 -0.51 6.09
C MET A 337 -34.30 -0.07 6.50
N ARG A 338 -33.28 -0.91 6.35
CA ARG A 338 -31.90 -0.54 6.65
C ARG A 338 -31.48 0.65 5.80
N PRO A 339 -31.02 1.78 6.41
CA PRO A 339 -30.65 2.98 5.66
C PRO A 339 -29.38 2.76 4.85
N THR A 340 -29.33 3.28 3.62
CA THR A 340 -28.14 3.27 2.78
C THR A 340 -27.06 4.17 3.35
N SER A 341 -25.80 3.85 3.04
CA SER A 341 -24.65 4.68 3.38
C SER A 341 -24.73 6.03 2.66
N ASN A 342 -24.22 7.08 3.30
CA ASN A 342 -24.10 8.40 2.69
C ASN A 342 -22.81 8.46 1.85
N ALA A 343 -22.84 9.27 0.79
CA ALA A 343 -21.63 9.62 0.07
C ALA A 343 -20.71 10.48 0.96
N ILE A 344 -19.40 10.30 0.79
CA ILE A 344 -18.35 11.03 1.49
C ILE A 344 -17.44 11.77 0.51
N GLU A 345 -16.75 12.80 0.97
CA GLU A 345 -15.70 13.45 0.18
C GLU A 345 -14.39 12.64 0.25
N PRO A 346 -13.64 12.53 -0.86
CA PRO A 346 -12.35 11.87 -0.85
C PRO A 346 -11.34 12.57 0.07
N VAL A 347 -10.68 11.80 0.93
CA VAL A 347 -9.56 12.29 1.74
C VAL A 347 -8.27 12.09 0.94
N ILE A 348 -7.70 13.19 0.45
CA ILE A 348 -6.44 13.21 -0.30
C ILE A 348 -5.43 14.00 0.51
N LEU A 349 -4.30 13.38 0.83
CA LEU A 349 -3.23 14.02 1.57
C LEU A 349 -2.50 15.05 0.71
N SER A 350 -2.03 16.13 1.31
CA SER A 350 -1.07 17.04 0.67
C SER A 350 0.27 16.34 0.44
N LYS A 351 1.13 16.92 -0.40
CA LYS A 351 2.45 16.37 -0.68
C LYS A 351 3.29 16.25 0.61
N GLU A 352 3.25 17.25 1.46
CA GLU A 352 3.96 17.30 2.72
C GLU A 352 3.44 16.24 3.71
N GLU A 353 2.13 16.03 3.74
CA GLU A 353 1.50 14.95 4.53
C GLU A 353 1.88 13.57 4.01
N GLU A 354 1.89 13.35 2.69
CA GLU A 354 2.36 12.09 2.11
C GLU A 354 3.81 11.80 2.50
N LEU A 355 4.70 12.82 2.47
CA LEU A 355 6.10 12.68 2.85
C LEU A 355 6.31 12.41 4.35
N LEU A 356 5.43 12.90 5.22
CA LEU A 356 5.46 12.64 6.67
C LEU A 356 4.68 11.40 7.10
N ASN A 357 4.00 10.70 6.18
CA ASN A 357 3.26 9.48 6.49
C ASN A 357 3.76 8.26 5.73
N GLY A 358 4.08 8.39 4.45
CA GLY A 358 4.49 7.28 3.57
C GLY A 358 5.84 6.67 3.98
N PRO A 359 6.96 7.42 3.91
CA PRO A 359 8.26 6.92 4.34
C PRO A 359 8.29 6.44 5.80
N PRO A 360 7.64 7.11 6.78
CA PRO A 360 7.49 6.59 8.13
C PRO A 360 6.81 5.22 8.19
N ALA A 361 5.70 5.04 7.50
CA ALA A 361 5.00 3.75 7.47
C ALA A 361 5.83 2.67 6.75
N TYR A 362 6.54 3.02 5.67
CA TYR A 362 7.51 2.14 5.01
C TYR A 362 8.62 1.70 5.97
N LEU A 363 9.26 2.64 6.69
CA LEU A 363 10.33 2.34 7.64
C LEU A 363 9.86 1.38 8.72
N TRP A 364 8.67 1.58 9.29
CA TRP A 364 8.09 0.68 10.27
C TRP A 364 7.85 -0.72 9.73
N ASN A 365 7.24 -0.84 8.56
CA ASN A 365 6.98 -2.13 7.92
C ASN A 365 8.28 -2.87 7.59
N TYR A 366 9.28 -2.17 7.05
CA TYR A 366 10.57 -2.76 6.73
C TYR A 366 11.33 -3.22 7.99
N LEU A 367 11.33 -2.39 9.04
CA LEU A 367 11.96 -2.74 10.31
C LEU A 367 11.40 -4.04 10.90
N ARG A 368 10.08 -4.18 10.89
CA ARG A 368 9.40 -5.39 11.36
C ARG A 368 9.78 -6.63 10.54
N ARG A 369 9.88 -6.50 9.22
CA ARG A 369 10.22 -7.61 8.31
C ARG A 369 11.66 -8.02 8.38
N SER A 370 12.57 -7.07 8.55
CA SER A 370 14.01 -7.35 8.61
C SER A 370 14.45 -8.08 9.90
N GLY A 371 13.63 -8.09 10.93
CA GLY A 371 13.99 -8.58 12.26
C GLY A 371 15.02 -7.73 13.00
N MET A 372 15.35 -6.56 12.46
CA MET A 372 16.28 -5.61 13.08
C MET A 372 15.61 -4.83 14.21
N GLN A 373 16.42 -4.19 15.07
CA GLN A 373 15.96 -3.61 16.34
C GLN A 373 15.80 -2.08 16.30
N GLY A 374 16.03 -1.46 15.15
CA GLY A 374 15.93 -0.01 14.99
C GLY A 374 16.83 0.51 13.88
N PHE A 375 17.08 1.81 13.91
CA PHE A 375 17.81 2.55 12.89
C PHE A 375 19.02 3.28 13.44
N PHE A 376 20.07 3.38 12.62
CA PHE A 376 21.23 4.24 12.85
C PHE A 376 21.33 5.25 11.70
N LEU A 377 21.44 6.55 12.04
CA LEU A 377 21.54 7.63 11.05
C LEU A 377 22.78 8.49 11.30
N PRO A 378 23.71 8.61 10.33
CA PRO A 378 24.70 9.69 10.32
C PRO A 378 23.99 11.05 10.19
N LEU A 379 23.92 11.83 11.29
CA LEU A 379 23.23 13.11 11.35
C LEU A 379 24.23 14.26 11.18
N SER A 380 24.34 14.75 9.94
CA SER A 380 25.35 15.73 9.53
C SER A 380 25.06 17.18 9.97
N GLY A 381 23.80 17.46 10.38
CA GLY A 381 23.34 18.84 10.58
C GLY A 381 22.87 19.53 9.30
N GLY A 382 22.82 18.82 8.16
CA GLY A 382 22.21 19.26 6.89
C GLY A 382 20.73 18.85 6.76
N ALA A 383 20.01 19.47 5.83
CA ALA A 383 18.58 19.27 5.63
C ALA A 383 18.21 17.83 5.29
N ASP A 384 19.02 17.15 4.48
CA ASP A 384 18.71 15.80 3.99
C ASP A 384 18.71 14.81 5.15
N SER A 385 19.78 14.79 5.97
CA SER A 385 19.82 13.96 7.19
C SER A 385 18.78 14.38 8.22
N ALA A 386 18.44 15.68 8.32
CA ALA A 386 17.36 16.17 9.17
C ALA A 386 15.99 15.65 8.68
N SER A 387 15.75 15.60 7.38
CA SER A 387 14.53 15.05 6.79
C SER A 387 14.34 13.58 7.17
N VAL A 388 15.39 12.77 7.04
CA VAL A 388 15.35 11.35 7.46
C VAL A 388 15.10 11.22 8.97
N ALA A 389 15.75 12.07 9.79
CA ALA A 389 15.54 12.07 11.24
C ALA A 389 14.10 12.40 11.63
N VAL A 390 13.49 13.37 10.96
CA VAL A 390 12.08 13.76 11.15
C VAL A 390 11.14 12.64 10.72
N MET A 391 11.42 11.95 9.61
CA MET A 391 10.63 10.79 9.16
C MET A 391 10.64 9.65 10.19
N VAL A 392 11.80 9.35 10.80
CA VAL A 392 11.86 8.35 11.89
C VAL A 392 11.09 8.83 13.12
N ARG A 393 11.16 10.11 13.46
CA ARG A 393 10.35 10.68 14.54
C ARG A 393 8.85 10.56 14.25
N SER A 394 8.40 10.93 13.05
CA SER A 394 7.01 10.77 12.61
C SER A 394 6.56 9.31 12.67
N MET A 395 7.43 8.36 12.27
CA MET A 395 7.18 6.92 12.44
C MET A 395 6.90 6.58 13.91
N CYS A 396 7.74 7.05 14.84
CA CYS A 396 7.56 6.75 16.27
C CYS A 396 6.25 7.32 16.81
N GLU A 397 5.86 8.53 16.40
CA GLU A 397 4.58 9.15 16.78
C GLU A 397 3.39 8.36 16.24
N LYS A 398 3.42 8.01 14.97
CA LYS A 398 2.37 7.23 14.29
C LYS A 398 2.21 5.84 14.91
N VAL A 399 3.32 5.14 15.12
CA VAL A 399 3.33 3.80 15.73
C VAL A 399 2.83 3.85 17.17
N TYR A 400 3.28 4.81 17.97
CA TYR A 400 2.82 4.93 19.33
C TYR A 400 1.33 5.28 19.42
N ALA A 401 0.83 6.18 18.59
CA ALA A 401 -0.59 6.52 18.56
C ALA A 401 -1.45 5.27 18.24
N ALA A 402 -1.10 4.54 17.19
CA ALA A 402 -1.80 3.32 16.82
C ALA A 402 -1.67 2.22 17.90
N TYR A 403 -0.49 2.05 18.51
CA TYR A 403 -0.26 1.11 19.61
C TYR A 403 -1.12 1.44 20.83
N SER A 404 -1.16 2.72 21.22
CA SER A 404 -1.97 3.21 22.35
C SER A 404 -3.46 2.95 22.12
N ASP A 405 -3.95 3.11 20.90
CA ASP A 405 -5.35 2.82 20.55
C ASP A 405 -5.62 1.31 20.57
N ALA A 406 -4.72 0.49 20.01
CA ALA A 406 -4.81 -0.96 20.06
C ALA A 406 -4.79 -1.53 21.50
N CYS A 407 -4.10 -0.89 22.42
CA CYS A 407 -4.07 -1.28 23.84
C CYS A 407 -5.42 -1.06 24.57
N LYS A 408 -6.31 -0.24 24.01
CA LYS A 408 -7.67 -0.03 24.56
C LYS A 408 -8.62 -1.20 24.26
N ASP A 409 -8.33 -1.98 23.22
CA ASP A 409 -9.10 -3.19 22.87
C ASP A 409 -8.37 -4.44 23.40
N PRO A 410 -8.93 -5.13 24.41
CA PRO A 410 -8.34 -6.35 24.97
C PRO A 410 -8.24 -7.51 23.96
N ASN A 411 -9.02 -7.48 22.90
CA ASN A 411 -9.05 -8.53 21.88
C ASN A 411 -8.10 -8.26 20.70
N HIS A 412 -7.44 -7.12 20.69
CA HIS A 412 -6.49 -6.76 19.64
C HIS A 412 -5.22 -7.60 19.80
N ASP A 413 -4.79 -8.31 18.75
CA ASP A 413 -3.62 -9.20 18.79
C ASP A 413 -2.26 -8.47 18.74
N ARG A 414 -2.27 -7.18 18.44
CA ARG A 414 -1.11 -6.26 18.38
C ARG A 414 0.08 -6.81 17.58
N ALA A 415 -0.20 -7.66 16.59
CA ALA A 415 0.83 -8.27 15.75
C ALA A 415 1.68 -7.23 15.01
N GLU A 416 1.08 -6.11 14.61
CA GLU A 416 1.70 -4.97 13.92
C GLU A 416 2.65 -4.15 14.79
N PHE A 417 2.64 -4.35 16.11
CA PHE A 417 3.50 -3.64 17.09
C PHE A 417 4.59 -4.54 17.70
N LYS A 418 5.01 -5.57 16.97
CA LYS A 418 6.12 -6.46 17.37
C LYS A 418 7.38 -6.15 16.57
N LEU A 419 8.51 -6.07 17.28
CA LEU A 419 9.84 -6.03 16.71
C LEU A 419 10.60 -7.29 17.12
N ALA A 420 11.19 -8.01 16.15
CA ALA A 420 11.89 -9.28 16.37
C ALA A 420 11.09 -10.28 17.26
N GLY A 421 9.77 -10.30 17.09
CA GLY A 421 8.86 -11.18 17.82
C GLY A 421 8.35 -10.66 19.16
N GLU A 422 8.90 -9.56 19.69
CA GLU A 422 8.50 -8.96 20.98
C GLU A 422 7.66 -7.69 20.79
N GLU A 423 6.62 -7.52 21.61
CA GLU A 423 5.80 -6.31 21.63
C GLU A 423 6.65 -5.11 22.10
N ILE A 424 6.39 -3.93 21.50
CA ILE A 424 7.23 -2.73 21.74
C ILE A 424 7.19 -2.22 23.18
N ASN A 425 6.08 -2.40 23.91
CA ASN A 425 5.90 -2.03 25.33
C ASN A 425 6.48 -0.66 25.70
N VAL A 426 5.85 0.42 25.21
CA VAL A 426 6.28 1.81 25.41
C VAL A 426 5.12 2.68 25.87
N ASN A 427 5.41 3.75 26.61
CA ASN A 427 4.41 4.67 27.17
C ASN A 427 4.37 6.02 26.43
N SER A 428 5.24 6.24 25.47
CA SER A 428 5.29 7.47 24.66
C SER A 428 6.05 7.26 23.35
N ALA A 429 5.83 8.15 22.40
CA ALA A 429 6.61 8.21 21.16
C ALA A 429 8.10 8.50 21.45
N ASP A 430 8.41 9.28 22.49
CA ASP A 430 9.77 9.55 22.91
C ASP A 430 10.49 8.30 23.39
N GLU A 431 9.80 7.45 24.16
CA GLU A 431 10.34 6.18 24.63
C GLU A 431 10.57 5.23 23.45
N LEU A 432 9.65 5.16 22.51
CA LEU A 432 9.84 4.38 21.30
C LEU A 432 11.03 4.89 20.49
N CYS A 433 11.14 6.21 20.29
CA CYS A 433 12.25 6.80 19.56
C CYS A 433 13.60 6.49 20.23
N LYS A 434 13.70 6.63 21.56
CA LYS A 434 14.90 6.20 22.32
C LYS A 434 15.19 4.71 22.18
N LYS A 435 14.15 3.88 22.04
CA LYS A 435 14.32 2.43 21.89
C LYS A 435 14.88 2.05 20.52
N VAL A 436 14.44 2.70 19.42
CA VAL A 436 14.71 2.25 18.05
C VAL A 436 15.62 3.17 17.24
N PHE A 437 15.94 4.39 17.71
CA PHE A 437 16.63 5.38 16.89
C PHE A 437 17.93 5.90 17.49
N PHE A 438 19.03 5.69 16.77
CA PHE A 438 20.37 6.15 17.10
C PHE A 438 20.84 7.11 16.00
N THR A 439 21.41 8.24 16.40
CA THR A 439 21.97 9.25 15.50
C THR A 439 23.42 9.52 15.88
N CYS A 440 24.26 9.87 14.91
CA CYS A 440 25.65 10.18 15.19
C CYS A 440 26.15 11.39 14.37
N TYR A 441 26.68 12.38 15.05
CA TYR A 441 27.45 13.45 14.40
C TYR A 441 28.91 13.01 14.27
N MET A 442 29.38 12.81 13.03
CA MET A 442 30.74 12.37 12.71
C MET A 442 31.58 13.57 12.29
N GLN A 443 32.24 14.20 13.26
CA GLN A 443 33.01 15.42 13.09
C GLN A 443 34.31 15.16 12.35
N SER A 444 34.69 16.11 11.49
CA SER A 444 36.04 16.25 10.94
C SER A 444 36.53 17.70 11.13
N LYS A 445 37.81 17.97 10.91
CA LYS A 445 38.39 19.33 10.90
C LYS A 445 37.70 20.32 9.97
N ASN A 446 36.95 19.79 8.96
CA ASN A 446 36.19 20.58 8.01
C ASN A 446 34.72 20.81 8.47
N SER A 447 34.32 20.27 9.60
CA SER A 447 32.96 20.42 10.14
C SER A 447 32.78 21.75 10.86
N SER A 448 31.60 22.40 10.68
CA SER A 448 31.29 23.65 11.36
C SER A 448 30.68 23.42 12.76
N GLU A 449 30.93 24.36 13.68
CA GLU A 449 30.27 24.40 15.00
C GLU A 449 28.74 24.50 14.87
N GLN A 450 28.30 25.22 13.84
CA GLN A 450 26.88 25.43 13.56
C GLN A 450 26.16 24.13 13.20
N THR A 451 26.70 23.31 12.27
CA THR A 451 26.09 22.03 11.89
C THR A 451 26.09 21.03 13.04
N ARG A 452 27.12 21.09 13.92
CA ARG A 452 27.14 20.30 15.14
C ARG A 452 25.99 20.66 16.08
N THR A 453 25.79 21.96 16.32
CA THR A 453 24.72 22.46 17.17
C THR A 453 23.35 22.07 16.62
N PHE A 454 23.16 22.24 15.32
CA PHE A 454 21.91 21.85 14.66
C PHE A 454 21.60 20.35 14.84
N ALA A 455 22.57 19.48 14.60
CA ALA A 455 22.40 18.04 14.80
C ALA A 455 22.02 17.69 16.24
N GLN A 456 22.70 18.32 17.22
CA GLN A 456 22.46 18.07 18.63
C GLN A 456 21.08 18.55 19.09
N GLU A 457 20.65 19.75 18.68
CA GLU A 457 19.34 20.30 19.04
C GLU A 457 18.20 19.48 18.44
N LEU A 458 18.31 19.10 17.16
CA LEU A 458 17.31 18.24 16.51
C LEU A 458 17.25 16.89 17.21
N ALA A 459 18.39 16.22 17.43
CA ALA A 459 18.46 14.94 18.11
C ALA A 459 17.79 14.95 19.48
N LYS A 460 17.95 16.05 20.23
CA LYS A 460 17.29 16.25 21.52
C LYS A 460 15.77 16.37 21.36
N GLN A 461 15.28 17.18 20.41
CA GLN A 461 13.85 17.38 20.20
C GLN A 461 13.12 16.12 19.73
N ILE A 462 13.76 15.31 18.88
CA ILE A 462 13.18 14.04 18.40
C ILE A 462 13.42 12.88 19.36
N SER A 463 14.10 13.09 20.49
CA SER A 463 14.39 12.07 21.51
C SER A 463 15.21 10.87 20.98
N SER A 464 16.15 11.08 20.05
CA SER A 464 17.05 10.02 19.57
C SER A 464 18.21 9.78 20.53
N ASN A 465 18.83 8.58 20.47
CA ASN A 465 20.11 8.31 21.12
C ASN A 465 21.23 8.95 20.31
N HIS A 466 21.70 10.14 20.70
CA HIS A 466 22.66 10.92 19.93
C HIS A 466 24.10 10.65 20.37
N LEU A 467 24.92 10.23 19.42
CA LEU A 467 26.34 9.98 19.56
C LEU A 467 27.16 11.08 18.86
N ARG A 468 28.39 11.25 19.28
CA ARG A 468 29.39 12.09 18.61
C ARG A 468 30.70 11.34 18.54
N THR A 469 31.35 11.42 17.36
CA THR A 469 32.71 10.89 17.15
C THR A 469 33.49 11.81 16.22
N GLU A 470 34.82 11.73 16.30
CA GLU A 470 35.75 12.40 15.40
C GLU A 470 36.38 11.36 14.48
N ILE A 471 36.49 11.67 13.17
CA ILE A 471 36.97 10.75 12.16
C ILE A 471 38.37 11.10 11.64
N ASP A 472 38.97 12.20 12.11
CA ASP A 472 40.22 12.72 11.55
C ASP A 472 41.40 11.75 11.72
N GLU A 473 41.55 11.12 12.90
CA GLU A 473 42.60 10.12 13.12
C GLU A 473 42.49 8.94 12.14
N THR A 474 41.29 8.49 11.83
CA THR A 474 41.07 7.40 10.87
C THR A 474 41.40 7.86 9.45
N VAL A 475 41.03 9.08 9.06
CA VAL A 475 41.37 9.68 7.76
C VAL A 475 42.88 9.79 7.64
N GLU A 476 43.57 10.29 8.66
CA GLU A 476 45.04 10.47 8.68
C GLU A 476 45.75 9.12 8.57
N ALA A 477 45.23 8.06 9.18
CA ALA A 477 45.79 6.70 9.03
C ALA A 477 45.75 6.22 7.56
N PHE A 478 44.61 6.43 6.86
CA PHE A 478 44.47 6.09 5.43
C PHE A 478 45.41 6.94 4.57
N VAL A 479 45.57 8.23 4.87
CA VAL A 479 46.50 9.13 4.17
C VAL A 479 47.92 8.69 4.36
N ALA A 480 48.33 8.36 5.58
CA ALA A 480 49.69 7.86 5.89
C ALA A 480 50.01 6.56 5.15
N MET A 481 49.02 5.64 5.10
CA MET A 481 49.16 4.40 4.33
C MET A 481 49.37 4.68 2.84
N ALA A 482 48.57 5.56 2.23
CA ALA A 482 48.71 5.94 0.82
C ALA A 482 50.05 6.66 0.55
N SER A 483 50.45 7.56 1.43
CA SER A 483 51.74 8.25 1.35
C SER A 483 52.93 7.28 1.35
N SER A 484 52.89 6.33 2.28
CA SER A 484 53.91 5.27 2.39
C SER A 484 53.98 4.35 1.16
N THR A 485 52.79 3.99 0.62
CA THR A 485 52.70 3.04 -0.49
C THR A 485 53.10 3.63 -1.84
N PHE A 486 52.68 4.88 -2.10
CA PHE A 486 52.85 5.52 -3.41
C PHE A 486 53.93 6.59 -3.42
N GLY A 487 54.57 6.90 -2.30
CA GLY A 487 55.56 7.98 -2.19
C GLY A 487 54.93 9.38 -2.38
N ILE A 488 53.63 9.52 -2.14
CA ILE A 488 52.90 10.79 -2.32
C ILE A 488 52.95 11.59 -1.03
N ASN A 489 53.36 12.84 -1.12
CA ASN A 489 53.32 13.76 0.01
C ASN A 489 52.01 14.57 0.01
N PHE A 490 51.13 14.31 0.99
CA PHE A 490 49.91 15.06 1.20
C PHE A 490 50.09 16.28 2.12
N SER A 491 51.36 16.76 2.32
CA SER A 491 51.60 17.98 3.09
C SER A 491 51.19 19.20 2.27
N GLY A 492 50.35 20.03 2.82
CA GLY A 492 49.80 21.24 2.22
C GLY A 492 48.31 21.34 2.36
N SER A 493 47.74 22.54 2.21
CA SER A 493 46.29 22.75 2.24
C SER A 493 45.66 22.50 0.88
N PRO A 494 44.45 21.84 0.82
CA PRO A 494 43.70 21.74 -0.45
C PRO A 494 43.33 23.12 -1.01
N PRO A 495 43.12 23.28 -2.34
CA PRO A 495 43.15 22.21 -3.32
C PRO A 495 44.55 21.86 -3.75
N TRP A 496 44.90 20.57 -3.78
CA TRP A 496 46.15 20.12 -4.35
C TRP A 496 46.17 20.39 -5.88
N GLU A 497 47.38 20.48 -6.48
CA GLU A 497 47.53 20.72 -7.93
C GLU A 497 46.83 19.67 -8.80
N ASP A 498 46.77 18.40 -8.33
CA ASP A 498 46.06 17.34 -9.03
C ASP A 498 44.66 17.14 -8.44
N PRO A 499 43.58 17.38 -9.23
CA PRO A 499 42.20 17.21 -8.79
C PRO A 499 41.88 15.79 -8.29
N ARG A 500 42.61 14.77 -8.77
CA ARG A 500 42.40 13.36 -8.34
C ARG A 500 42.77 13.16 -6.87
N LEU A 501 43.78 13.86 -6.38
CA LEU A 501 44.19 13.80 -4.97
C LEU A 501 43.09 14.41 -4.07
N SER A 502 42.58 15.59 -4.47
CA SER A 502 41.51 16.26 -3.77
C SER A 502 40.22 15.39 -3.71
N LEU A 503 39.82 14.85 -4.85
CA LEU A 503 38.65 13.94 -4.94
C LEU A 503 38.90 12.66 -4.13
N GLY A 504 40.09 12.07 -4.20
CA GLY A 504 40.47 10.89 -3.43
C GLY A 504 40.29 11.11 -1.93
N MET A 505 40.72 12.27 -1.42
CA MET A 505 40.59 12.63 0.00
C MET A 505 39.17 12.86 0.44
N GLN A 506 38.34 13.52 -0.37
CA GLN A 506 36.91 13.68 -0.13
C GLN A 506 36.21 12.30 -0.05
N ASN A 507 36.51 11.44 -1.01
CA ASN A 507 35.94 10.08 -1.07
C ASN A 507 36.35 9.22 0.12
N VAL A 508 37.61 9.34 0.61
CA VAL A 508 38.04 8.62 1.83
C VAL A 508 37.22 9.06 3.04
N GLN A 509 37.01 10.36 3.24
CA GLN A 509 36.19 10.85 4.35
C GLN A 509 34.76 10.36 4.27
N ALA A 510 34.14 10.39 3.08
CA ALA A 510 32.79 9.91 2.86
C ALA A 510 32.63 8.41 3.19
N ARG A 511 33.60 7.58 2.73
CA ARG A 511 33.61 6.13 2.98
C ARG A 511 33.87 5.79 4.45
N ILE A 512 34.75 6.52 5.15
CA ILE A 512 35.00 6.33 6.58
C ILE A 512 33.72 6.56 7.39
N ARG A 513 32.92 7.59 7.04
CA ARG A 513 31.62 7.80 7.69
C ARG A 513 30.70 6.60 7.55
N MET A 514 30.66 5.97 6.36
CA MET A 514 29.82 4.77 6.16
C MET A 514 30.35 3.56 6.95
N VAL A 515 31.65 3.30 6.92
CA VAL A 515 32.24 2.19 7.70
C VAL A 515 31.98 2.39 9.20
N THR A 516 32.14 3.63 9.69
CA THR A 516 31.85 3.99 11.08
C THR A 516 30.36 3.81 11.41
N ALA A 517 29.46 4.18 10.48
CA ALA A 517 28.03 4.02 10.68
C ALA A 517 27.65 2.55 10.86
N TYR A 518 28.15 1.65 10.01
CA TYR A 518 27.89 0.21 10.14
C TYR A 518 28.49 -0.39 11.41
N LEU A 519 29.72 -0.02 11.77
CA LEU A 519 30.32 -0.44 13.03
C LEU A 519 29.47 -0.03 14.23
N PHE A 520 29.03 1.23 14.27
CA PHE A 520 28.24 1.73 15.39
C PHE A 520 26.82 1.16 15.40
N ALA A 521 26.22 0.90 14.24
CA ALA A 521 24.94 0.23 14.13
C ALA A 521 24.96 -1.18 14.75
N GLN A 522 26.08 -1.90 14.62
CA GLN A 522 26.28 -3.22 15.22
C GLN A 522 26.57 -3.13 16.74
N LEU A 523 27.33 -2.12 17.18
CA LEU A 523 27.79 -2.02 18.58
C LEU A 523 26.80 -1.28 19.49
N ALA A 524 25.96 -0.39 18.97
CA ALA A 524 25.08 0.47 19.77
C ALA A 524 24.18 -0.32 20.72
N LEU A 525 23.61 -1.42 20.24
CA LEU A 525 22.76 -2.29 21.08
C LEU A 525 23.56 -3.13 22.07
N TYR A 526 24.77 -3.58 21.69
CA TYR A 526 25.65 -4.31 22.58
C TYR A 526 25.97 -3.51 23.85
N PHE A 527 26.34 -2.23 23.71
CA PHE A 527 26.61 -1.35 24.85
C PHE A 527 25.35 -1.09 25.69
N ASN A 528 24.17 -1.15 25.09
CA ASN A 528 22.89 -1.05 25.78
C ASN A 528 22.39 -2.42 26.31
N LYS A 529 23.20 -3.47 26.25
CA LYS A 529 22.86 -4.85 26.68
C LYS A 529 21.59 -5.39 26.01
N ARG A 530 21.39 -5.04 24.75
CA ARG A 530 20.26 -5.47 23.92
C ARG A 530 20.77 -6.37 22.78
N PRO A 531 20.01 -7.41 22.39
CA PRO A 531 20.35 -8.26 21.27
C PRO A 531 20.12 -7.54 19.93
N GLY A 532 20.68 -8.10 18.86
CA GLY A 532 20.44 -7.66 17.50
C GLY A 532 21.33 -6.51 17.03
N SER A 533 20.92 -5.83 15.98
CA SER A 533 21.66 -4.78 15.30
C SER A 533 20.67 -3.75 14.73
N LEU A 534 21.17 -2.61 14.23
CA LEU A 534 20.39 -1.52 13.65
C LEU A 534 20.59 -1.49 12.13
N LEU A 535 19.56 -1.04 11.40
CA LEU A 535 19.66 -0.68 9.98
C LEU A 535 20.28 0.71 9.84
N VAL A 536 21.22 0.85 8.93
CA VAL A 536 21.82 2.16 8.61
C VAL A 536 20.94 2.88 7.60
N LEU A 537 20.56 4.13 7.90
CA LEU A 537 19.79 5.00 7.03
C LEU A 537 20.70 5.92 6.23
N GLY A 538 20.47 5.96 4.91
CA GLY A 538 21.05 6.93 4.00
C GLY A 538 20.25 8.22 3.96
N SER A 539 20.88 9.29 3.45
CA SER A 539 20.27 10.60 3.30
C SER A 539 20.67 11.31 2.00
N SER A 540 21.00 10.58 0.96
CA SER A 540 21.22 11.17 -0.37
C SER A 540 19.87 11.33 -1.09
N ASN A 541 19.61 12.53 -1.62
CA ASN A 541 18.40 12.86 -2.36
C ASN A 541 18.60 12.66 -3.88
N VAL A 542 17.51 12.81 -4.67
CA VAL A 542 17.56 12.59 -6.11
C VAL A 542 18.43 13.64 -6.84
N ASP A 543 18.48 14.88 -6.36
CA ASP A 543 19.28 15.95 -6.99
C ASP A 543 20.78 15.63 -6.90
N GLU A 544 21.25 15.09 -5.76
CA GLU A 544 22.63 14.62 -5.60
C GLU A 544 22.95 13.44 -6.53
N SER A 545 22.00 12.51 -6.68
CA SER A 545 22.15 11.36 -7.58
C SER A 545 22.20 11.77 -9.04
N LEU A 546 21.39 12.76 -9.47
CA LEU A 546 21.35 13.27 -10.85
C LEU A 546 22.65 13.98 -11.25
N VAL A 547 23.29 14.72 -10.34
CA VAL A 547 24.57 15.39 -10.60
C VAL A 547 25.78 14.49 -10.34
N GLY A 548 25.56 13.28 -9.82
CA GLY A 548 26.63 12.33 -9.51
C GLY A 548 27.47 12.72 -8.29
N TYR A 549 26.94 13.49 -7.37
CA TYR A 549 27.61 13.89 -6.12
C TYR A 549 27.54 12.78 -5.07
N VAL A 550 27.97 11.60 -5.47
CA VAL A 550 28.06 10.39 -4.65
C VAL A 550 29.34 9.62 -4.99
N THR A 551 29.85 8.87 -4.04
CA THR A 551 30.95 7.93 -4.29
C THR A 551 30.57 6.53 -3.82
N LYS A 552 31.03 5.50 -4.53
CA LYS A 552 30.73 4.12 -4.16
C LYS A 552 31.18 3.84 -2.72
N TYR A 553 30.29 3.24 -1.92
CA TYR A 553 30.48 2.94 -0.49
C TYR A 553 30.53 4.16 0.46
N ASP A 554 29.98 5.29 0.07
CA ASP A 554 29.68 6.37 0.99
C ASP A 554 28.29 6.18 1.66
N CYS A 555 27.78 7.22 2.34
CA CYS A 555 26.48 7.15 3.03
C CYS A 555 25.26 6.94 2.08
N SER A 556 25.44 7.00 0.76
CA SER A 556 24.40 6.61 -0.20
C SER A 556 24.22 5.10 -0.32
N ALA A 557 25.21 4.31 0.12
CA ALA A 557 25.20 2.84 0.12
C ALA A 557 24.67 2.23 1.43
N ALA A 558 23.76 2.92 2.13
CA ALA A 558 23.12 2.47 3.35
C ALA A 558 22.11 1.33 3.09
N ASP A 559 21.63 0.68 4.17
CA ASP A 559 20.62 -0.38 4.07
C ASP A 559 19.31 0.14 3.47
N LEU A 560 18.89 1.35 3.90
CA LEU A 560 17.69 2.03 3.41
C LEU A 560 17.97 3.51 3.16
N ASN A 561 17.37 4.05 2.09
CA ASN A 561 17.39 5.49 1.82
C ASN A 561 15.97 6.01 1.61
N PRO A 562 15.26 6.48 2.64
CA PRO A 562 13.86 6.89 2.53
C PRO A 562 13.63 8.15 1.71
N ILE A 563 14.68 8.90 1.34
CA ILE A 563 14.60 10.13 0.55
C ILE A 563 15.26 10.02 -0.83
N GLY A 564 15.69 8.84 -1.24
CA GLY A 564 16.50 8.63 -2.45
C GLY A 564 15.84 9.07 -3.76
N SER A 565 14.52 9.13 -3.81
CA SER A 565 13.74 9.60 -4.98
C SER A 565 13.11 10.98 -4.79
N MET A 566 13.43 11.70 -3.70
CA MET A 566 12.82 12.99 -3.37
C MET A 566 13.69 14.15 -3.80
N MET A 567 13.05 15.22 -4.30
CA MET A 567 13.73 16.46 -4.62
C MET A 567 14.06 17.25 -3.34
N LYS A 568 15.15 18.00 -3.36
CA LYS A 568 15.55 18.86 -2.24
C LYS A 568 14.51 19.94 -1.91
N SER A 569 13.77 20.42 -2.93
CA SER A 569 12.64 21.34 -2.75
C SER A 569 11.50 20.72 -1.93
N ASP A 570 11.18 19.45 -2.17
CA ASP A 570 10.12 18.73 -1.47
C ASP A 570 10.51 18.45 -0.02
N LEU A 571 11.78 18.07 0.22
CA LEU A 571 12.33 17.89 1.55
C LEU A 571 12.26 19.19 2.38
N LYS A 572 12.60 20.33 1.76
CA LYS A 572 12.47 21.65 2.40
C LYS A 572 11.03 21.98 2.78
N ALA A 573 10.07 21.72 1.88
CA ALA A 573 8.66 21.95 2.14
C ALA A 573 8.16 21.06 3.29
N MET A 574 8.53 19.77 3.28
CA MET A 574 8.23 18.83 4.35
C MET A 574 8.81 19.29 5.71
N LEU A 575 10.07 19.77 5.76
CA LEU A 575 10.66 20.25 7.00
C LEU A 575 9.94 21.49 7.57
N ARG A 576 9.47 22.40 6.71
CA ARG A 576 8.63 23.54 7.13
C ARG A 576 7.31 23.04 7.73
N TYR A 577 6.65 22.11 7.04
CA TYR A 577 5.40 21.50 7.50
C TYR A 577 5.59 20.76 8.83
N ALA A 578 6.66 19.96 8.96
CA ALA A 578 6.99 19.24 10.20
C ALA A 578 7.30 20.17 11.37
N ARG A 579 8.02 21.29 11.12
CA ARG A 579 8.24 22.32 12.15
C ARG A 579 6.93 22.81 12.74
N ASP A 580 5.95 23.11 11.88
CA ASP A 580 4.69 23.74 12.26
C ASP A 580 3.71 22.73 12.87
N THR A 581 3.67 21.50 12.40
CA THR A 581 2.71 20.47 12.84
C THR A 581 3.23 19.61 14.00
N MET A 582 4.54 19.32 14.04
CA MET A 582 5.17 18.50 15.10
C MET A 582 5.84 19.34 16.19
N GLY A 583 5.87 20.67 16.06
CA GLY A 583 6.48 21.56 17.04
C GLY A 583 8.01 21.49 17.10
N LEU A 584 8.67 21.01 16.04
CA LEU A 584 10.12 20.83 15.99
C LEU A 584 10.85 22.15 15.66
N THR A 585 10.95 23.04 16.64
CA THR A 585 11.50 24.40 16.47
C THR A 585 12.96 24.43 16.00
N ALA A 586 13.77 23.39 16.29
CA ALA A 586 15.13 23.24 15.78
C ALA A 586 15.18 23.29 14.24
N LEU A 587 14.12 22.89 13.55
CA LEU A 587 14.05 22.90 12.09
C LEU A 587 14.10 24.31 11.49
N SER A 588 13.77 25.34 12.25
CA SER A 588 13.86 26.74 11.78
C SER A 588 15.29 27.11 11.35
N GLN A 589 16.30 26.59 12.03
CA GLN A 589 17.71 26.83 11.72
C GLN A 589 18.13 26.16 10.41
N TYR A 590 17.68 24.95 10.15
CA TYR A 590 17.93 24.24 8.89
C TYR A 590 17.31 24.98 7.69
N ILE A 591 16.09 25.49 7.85
CA ILE A 591 15.35 26.20 6.82
C ILE A 591 16.07 27.50 6.45
N LEU A 592 16.51 28.30 7.44
CA LEU A 592 17.25 29.55 7.21
C LEU A 592 18.60 29.31 6.56
N PHE A 593 19.37 28.32 7.00
CA PHE A 593 20.69 27.99 6.44
C PHE A 593 20.63 27.56 4.97
N ILE A 594 19.57 26.88 4.57
CA ILE A 594 19.36 26.41 3.21
C ILE A 594 19.04 27.57 2.25
N ASP A 595 18.28 28.57 2.70
CA ASP A 595 17.95 29.73 1.86
C ASP A 595 19.17 30.60 1.57
N PHE A 596 20.21 30.53 2.42
CA PHE A 596 21.51 31.17 2.20
C PHE A 596 22.49 30.34 1.35
N CYS A 597 22.37 29.01 1.33
CA CYS A 597 23.32 28.10 0.68
C CYS A 597 22.93 27.67 -0.74
N VAL A 598 22.15 28.46 -1.49
CA VAL A 598 21.81 28.18 -2.90
C VAL A 598 23.05 28.23 -3.83
N PHE A 599 24.21 28.69 -3.33
CA PHE A 599 25.46 28.85 -4.10
C PHE A 599 26.65 27.98 -3.62
N CYS A 600 26.44 27.04 -2.73
CA CYS A 600 27.49 26.10 -2.31
C CYS A 600 27.15 24.67 -2.80
N LEU A 601 27.20 24.48 -4.10
CA LEU A 601 27.42 23.20 -4.77
C LEU A 601 28.90 23.07 -5.12
#